data_39781f2b167c18930929a53f62661e46
#
_entry.id   39781f2b167c18930929a53f62661e46
#
_cell.length_a   1.000
_cell.length_b   1.000
_cell.length_c   1.000
_cell.angle_alpha   90.00
_cell.angle_beta   90.00
_cell.angle_gamma   90.00
#
_symmetry.space_group_name_H-M   'P 1'
#
loop_
_entity.id
_entity.type
_entity.pdbx_description
1 polymer ?
#
loop_
_entity_poly.entity_id
_entity_poly.type
_entity_poly.pdbx_seq_one_letter_code
_entity_poly.pdbx_strand_id
1 'polypeptide(L)'
;ICALQLAGGLDYLVRIAENILRKNPKHINYLAPTVTYFLTILAGTGHTAFSMIPVIVEVAKSENIKPSVPLSIAVVASQIGITASPVSAAVVAMSGFLEPFGVSYPTLLGICISTTFIAVMITAFIMSTFSNNDLSSDPVYQERLAAGHVAPPREKNVDFHLKPGAKKSVLIFLIGI
;
A
#
# COMPACT_ATOMS: atom_id res chain seq x y z
N ILE A 1 7.14 -4.11 -15.52
CA ILE A 1 7.32 -4.24 -14.06
C ILE A 1 8.75 -4.64 -13.73
N CYS A 2 9.30 -5.75 -14.25
CA CYS A 2 10.69 -6.17 -13.97
C CYS A 2 11.74 -5.07 -14.30
N ALA A 3 11.58 -4.37 -15.41
CA ALA A 3 12.47 -3.24 -15.76
C ALA A 3 12.37 -2.10 -14.74
N LEU A 4 11.18 -1.78 -14.26
CA LEU A 4 10.96 -0.77 -13.21
C LEU A 4 11.64 -1.16 -11.89
N GLN A 5 11.56 -2.45 -11.50
CA GLN A 5 12.22 -2.97 -10.30
C GLN A 5 13.74 -2.91 -10.43
N LEU A 6 14.29 -3.39 -11.54
CA LEU A 6 15.74 -3.40 -11.79
C LEU A 6 16.33 -1.99 -11.80
N ALA A 7 15.60 -1.01 -12.32
CA ALA A 7 15.99 0.40 -12.35
C ALA A 7 15.79 1.13 -10.99
N GLY A 8 15.25 0.45 -9.95
CA GLY A 8 15.00 1.06 -8.65
C GLY A 8 13.78 1.98 -8.62
N GLY A 9 12.92 1.96 -9.64
CA GLY A 9 11.73 2.80 -9.72
C GLY A 9 10.68 2.38 -8.69
N LEU A 10 10.55 1.08 -8.40
CA LEU A 10 9.66 0.61 -7.35
C LEU A 10 10.10 1.12 -5.97
N ASP A 11 11.41 1.09 -5.68
CA ASP A 11 11.96 1.62 -4.41
C ASP A 11 11.67 3.12 -4.26
N TYR A 12 11.68 3.86 -5.36
CA TYR A 12 11.33 5.28 -5.36
C TYR A 12 9.85 5.51 -5.05
N LEU A 13 8.94 4.70 -5.62
CA LEU A 13 7.49 4.75 -5.31
C LEU A 13 7.23 4.40 -3.84
N VAL A 14 7.88 3.36 -3.32
CA VAL A 14 7.79 2.97 -1.91
C VAL A 14 8.27 4.11 -1.00
N ARG A 15 9.34 4.82 -1.36
CA ARG A 15 9.84 5.98 -0.60
C ARG A 15 8.86 7.16 -0.59
N ILE A 16 8.18 7.42 -1.71
CA ILE A 16 7.12 8.44 -1.73
C ILE A 16 6.01 8.04 -0.77
N ALA A 17 5.59 6.79 -0.82
CA ALA A 17 4.59 6.22 0.06
C ALA A 17 4.98 6.35 1.54
N GLU A 18 6.21 5.98 1.88
CA GLU A 18 6.77 6.14 3.22
C GLU A 18 6.72 7.58 3.70
N ASN A 19 7.14 8.54 2.87
CA ASN A 19 7.09 9.96 3.20
C ASN A 19 5.67 10.45 3.47
N ILE A 20 4.68 9.95 2.73
CA ILE A 20 3.27 10.30 2.94
C ILE A 20 2.79 9.77 4.30
N LEU A 21 3.10 8.51 4.63
CA LEU A 21 2.72 7.90 5.90
C LEU A 21 3.37 8.63 7.10
N ARG A 22 4.67 8.91 7.00
CA ARG A 22 5.43 9.60 8.06
C ARG A 22 5.01 11.06 8.28
N LYS A 23 4.48 11.72 7.25
CA LYS A 23 3.95 13.10 7.38
C LYS A 23 2.62 13.19 8.10
N ASN A 24 1.79 12.15 8.01
CA ASN A 24 0.44 12.11 8.56
C ASN A 24 0.18 10.83 9.36
N PRO A 25 0.97 10.55 10.40
CA PRO A 25 0.95 9.26 11.06
C PRO A 25 -0.37 8.96 11.79
N LYS A 26 -1.06 10.02 12.29
CA LYS A 26 -2.37 9.90 12.96
C LYS A 26 -3.47 9.28 12.10
N HIS A 27 -3.35 9.40 10.77
CA HIS A 27 -4.34 8.89 9.81
C HIS A 27 -3.88 7.58 9.15
N ILE A 28 -2.97 6.84 9.79
CA ILE A 28 -2.35 5.67 9.19
C ILE A 28 -3.36 4.59 8.79
N ASN A 29 -4.47 4.43 9.51
CA ASN A 29 -5.52 3.47 9.21
C ASN A 29 -6.20 3.71 7.85
N TYR A 30 -6.17 4.95 7.35
CA TYR A 30 -6.70 5.33 6.03
C TYR A 30 -5.60 5.51 4.99
N LEU A 31 -4.46 6.06 5.41
CA LEU A 31 -3.35 6.33 4.49
C LEU A 31 -2.61 5.06 4.07
N ALA A 32 -2.40 4.11 5.00
CA ALA A 32 -1.71 2.87 4.67
C ALA A 32 -2.45 2.08 3.57
N PRO A 33 -3.76 1.78 3.69
CA PRO A 33 -4.48 1.10 2.61
C PRO A 33 -4.56 1.91 1.31
N THR A 34 -4.74 3.24 1.39
CA THR A 34 -4.78 4.09 0.20
C THR A 34 -3.46 4.03 -0.56
N VAL A 35 -2.36 4.20 0.15
CA VAL A 35 -1.02 4.19 -0.45
C VAL A 35 -0.67 2.82 -1.03
N THR A 36 -0.93 1.73 -0.30
CA THR A 36 -0.68 0.37 -0.79
C THR A 36 -1.58 0.01 -1.98
N TYR A 37 -2.84 0.47 -2.00
CA TYR A 37 -3.75 0.31 -3.12
C TYR A 37 -3.19 0.96 -4.39
N PHE A 38 -2.80 2.23 -4.34
CA PHE A 38 -2.25 2.92 -5.51
C PHE A 38 -0.89 2.36 -5.95
N LEU A 39 -0.03 1.98 -5.01
CA LEU A 39 1.21 1.28 -5.34
C LEU A 39 0.94 -0.02 -6.09
N THR A 40 -0.06 -0.77 -5.66
CA THR A 40 -0.43 -2.03 -6.32
C THR A 40 -1.01 -1.79 -7.72
N ILE A 41 -1.85 -0.76 -7.90
CA ILE A 41 -2.35 -0.38 -9.23
C ILE A 41 -1.18 -0.08 -10.17
N LEU A 42 -0.22 0.71 -9.74
CA LEU A 42 0.94 1.08 -10.54
C LEU A 42 1.88 -0.10 -10.80
N ALA A 43 2.09 -0.96 -9.82
CA ALA A 43 2.99 -2.10 -9.95
C ALA A 43 2.32 -3.36 -10.56
N GLY A 44 0.99 -3.42 -10.64
CA GLY A 44 0.25 -4.57 -11.15
C GLY A 44 0.40 -5.85 -10.32
N THR A 45 0.89 -5.74 -9.09
CA THR A 45 1.16 -6.88 -8.21
C THR A 45 0.97 -6.52 -6.74
N GLY A 46 0.35 -7.42 -5.96
CA GLY A 46 0.16 -7.26 -4.51
C GLY A 46 1.44 -7.37 -3.70
N HIS A 47 2.55 -7.83 -4.29
CA HIS A 47 3.83 -7.93 -3.58
C HIS A 47 4.41 -6.59 -3.12
N THR A 48 3.96 -5.47 -3.70
CA THR A 48 4.32 -4.12 -3.25
C THR A 48 3.91 -3.84 -1.81
N ALA A 49 2.84 -4.46 -1.32
CA ALA A 49 2.42 -4.35 0.07
C ALA A 49 3.49 -4.84 1.05
N PHE A 50 4.23 -5.90 0.71
CA PHE A 50 5.27 -6.43 1.58
C PHE A 50 6.40 -5.44 1.84
N SER A 51 6.73 -4.60 0.87
CA SER A 51 7.71 -3.52 1.04
C SER A 51 7.24 -2.43 2.00
N MET A 52 5.92 -2.28 2.15
CA MET A 52 5.31 -1.28 3.03
C MET A 52 5.07 -1.79 4.46
N ILE A 53 5.09 -3.11 4.71
CA ILE A 53 4.85 -3.69 6.04
C ILE A 53 5.74 -3.06 7.11
N PRO A 54 7.08 -3.02 6.99
CA PRO A 54 7.93 -2.46 8.04
C PRO A 54 7.66 -0.98 8.28
N VAL A 55 7.37 -0.21 7.23
CA VAL A 55 7.05 1.21 7.32
C VAL A 55 5.73 1.43 8.08
N ILE A 56 4.69 0.68 7.72
CA ILE A 56 3.38 0.78 8.39
C ILE A 56 3.50 0.41 9.87
N VAL A 57 4.26 -0.65 10.20
CA VAL A 57 4.50 -1.05 11.58
C VAL A 57 5.21 0.05 12.37
N GLU A 58 6.27 0.65 11.83
CA GLU A 58 6.99 1.71 12.53
C GLU A 58 6.14 2.95 12.75
N VAL A 59 5.44 3.40 11.71
CA VAL A 59 4.59 4.59 11.81
C VAL A 59 3.40 4.35 12.75
N ALA A 60 2.78 3.16 12.74
CA ALA A 60 1.72 2.83 13.67
C ALA A 60 2.21 2.82 15.13
N LYS A 61 3.37 2.21 15.37
CA LYS A 61 3.99 2.22 16.70
C LYS A 61 4.30 3.63 17.21
N SER A 62 4.80 4.52 16.36
CA SER A 62 5.14 5.90 16.75
C SER A 62 3.94 6.71 17.23
N GLU A 63 2.74 6.33 16.80
CA GLU A 63 1.46 6.96 17.19
C GLU A 63 0.66 6.11 18.21
N ASN A 64 1.30 5.09 18.81
CA ASN A 64 0.64 4.18 19.74
C ASN A 64 -0.58 3.45 19.14
N ILE A 65 -0.60 3.25 17.82
CA ILE A 65 -1.64 2.54 17.10
C ILE A 65 -1.22 1.07 16.93
N LYS A 66 -2.14 0.16 17.18
CA LYS A 66 -1.91 -1.28 17.00
C LYS A 66 -1.66 -1.60 15.50
N PRO A 67 -0.44 -2.05 15.13
CA PRO A 67 -0.06 -2.21 13.71
C PRO A 67 -0.93 -3.20 12.94
N SER A 68 -1.57 -4.15 13.63
CA SER A 68 -2.44 -5.16 13.00
C SER A 68 -3.60 -4.54 12.23
N VAL A 69 -4.13 -3.40 12.68
CA VAL A 69 -5.28 -2.74 12.04
C VAL A 69 -4.88 -2.15 10.68
N PRO A 70 -3.95 -1.16 10.58
CA PRO A 70 -3.58 -0.61 9.29
C PRO A 70 -2.92 -1.64 8.37
N LEU A 71 -2.21 -2.64 8.91
CA LEU A 71 -1.63 -3.72 8.11
C LEU A 71 -2.69 -4.60 7.45
N SER A 72 -3.69 -5.04 8.21
CA SER A 72 -4.76 -5.88 7.67
C SER A 72 -5.48 -5.18 6.53
N ILE A 73 -5.83 -3.91 6.71
CA ILE A 73 -6.51 -3.13 5.68
C ILE A 73 -5.59 -2.92 4.47
N ALA A 74 -4.30 -2.61 4.69
CA ALA A 74 -3.33 -2.38 3.63
C ALA A 74 -3.08 -3.64 2.78
N VAL A 75 -3.01 -4.82 3.41
CA VAL A 75 -2.87 -6.10 2.68
C VAL A 75 -4.11 -6.38 1.84
N VAL A 76 -5.31 -6.23 2.40
CA VAL A 76 -6.57 -6.40 1.64
C VAL A 76 -6.64 -5.40 0.49
N ALA A 77 -6.32 -4.13 0.74
CA ALA A 77 -6.31 -3.09 -0.28
C ALA A 77 -5.35 -3.42 -1.44
N SER A 78 -4.17 -3.97 -1.13
CA SER A 78 -3.22 -4.37 -2.16
C SER A 78 -3.73 -5.53 -3.01
N GLN A 79 -4.40 -6.52 -2.42
CA GLN A 79 -4.96 -7.64 -3.19
C GLN A 79 -6.10 -7.18 -4.09
N ILE A 80 -6.98 -6.34 -3.59
CA ILE A 80 -8.08 -5.76 -4.38
C ILE A 80 -7.52 -4.81 -5.47
N GLY A 81 -6.47 -4.06 -5.19
CA GLY A 81 -5.81 -3.16 -6.14
C GLY A 81 -5.30 -3.85 -7.42
N ILE A 82 -5.02 -5.16 -7.38
CA ILE A 82 -4.63 -5.93 -8.57
C ILE A 82 -5.76 -5.92 -9.61
N THR A 83 -7.01 -6.00 -9.20
CA THR A 83 -8.17 -6.00 -10.09
C THR A 83 -8.50 -4.62 -10.69
N ALA A 84 -7.84 -3.58 -10.19
CA ALA A 84 -7.94 -2.21 -10.68
C ALA A 84 -6.68 -1.75 -11.43
N SER A 85 -5.71 -2.64 -11.63
CA SER A 85 -4.42 -2.28 -12.24
C SER A 85 -4.44 -2.43 -13.77
N PRO A 86 -4.07 -1.37 -14.51
CA PRO A 86 -3.99 -1.43 -15.97
C PRO A 86 -2.90 -2.38 -16.50
N VAL A 87 -1.92 -2.74 -15.67
CA VAL A 87 -0.82 -3.65 -16.05
C VAL A 87 -1.03 -5.07 -15.51
N SER A 88 -2.14 -5.34 -14.87
CA SER A 88 -2.50 -6.68 -14.38
C SER A 88 -2.96 -7.58 -15.53
N ALA A 89 -2.38 -8.77 -15.61
CA ALA A 89 -2.80 -9.77 -16.59
C ALA A 89 -4.28 -10.14 -16.46
N ALA A 90 -4.83 -10.14 -15.26
CA ALA A 90 -6.24 -10.43 -15.01
C ALA A 90 -7.17 -9.39 -15.65
N VAL A 91 -6.84 -8.10 -15.52
CA VAL A 91 -7.63 -7.00 -16.09
C VAL A 91 -7.52 -6.99 -17.61
N VAL A 92 -6.32 -7.23 -18.14
CA VAL A 92 -6.10 -7.34 -19.60
C VAL A 92 -6.90 -8.52 -20.18
N ALA A 93 -6.87 -9.70 -19.56
CA ALA A 93 -7.66 -10.85 -19.99
C ALA A 93 -9.16 -10.55 -19.92
N MET A 94 -9.64 -9.92 -18.84
CA MET A 94 -11.05 -9.58 -18.66
C MET A 94 -11.52 -8.59 -19.72
N SER A 95 -10.68 -7.62 -20.13
CA SER A 95 -11.01 -6.69 -21.20
C SER A 95 -11.28 -7.40 -22.53
N GLY A 96 -10.47 -8.44 -22.86
CA GLY A 96 -10.69 -9.24 -24.07
C GLY A 96 -12.02 -10.01 -24.05
N PHE A 97 -12.47 -10.49 -22.89
CA PHE A 97 -13.77 -11.13 -22.75
C PHE A 97 -14.94 -10.16 -22.86
N LEU A 98 -14.75 -8.89 -22.48
CA LEU A 98 -15.80 -7.87 -22.47
C LEU A 98 -15.87 -7.05 -23.77
N GLU A 99 -14.82 -7.07 -24.59
CA GLU A 99 -14.77 -6.37 -25.87
C GLU A 99 -15.94 -6.69 -26.81
N PRO A 100 -16.36 -7.97 -27.00
CA PRO A 100 -17.52 -8.31 -27.83
C PRO A 100 -18.84 -7.71 -27.32
N PHE A 101 -18.93 -7.32 -26.06
CA PHE A 101 -20.08 -6.68 -25.43
C PHE A 101 -20.01 -5.14 -25.48
N GLY A 102 -19.03 -4.58 -26.18
CA GLY A 102 -18.86 -3.13 -26.35
C GLY A 102 -18.27 -2.41 -25.13
N VAL A 103 -17.69 -3.13 -24.16
CA VAL A 103 -17.03 -2.53 -23.00
C VAL A 103 -15.59 -2.18 -23.36
N SER A 104 -15.28 -0.87 -23.40
CA SER A 104 -13.92 -0.42 -23.66
C SER A 104 -13.01 -0.61 -22.43
N TYR A 105 -11.71 -0.80 -22.67
CA TYR A 105 -10.71 -0.96 -21.61
C TYR A 105 -10.71 0.18 -20.58
N PRO A 106 -10.75 1.48 -20.97
CA PRO A 106 -10.85 2.57 -20.00
C PRO A 106 -12.14 2.55 -19.17
N THR A 107 -13.25 2.11 -19.75
CA THR A 107 -14.52 1.96 -19.02
C THR A 107 -14.40 0.88 -17.95
N LEU A 108 -13.83 -0.28 -18.30
CA LEU A 108 -13.57 -1.36 -17.35
C LEU A 108 -12.69 -0.87 -16.18
N LEU A 109 -11.57 -0.20 -16.49
CA LEU A 109 -10.67 0.34 -15.46
C LEU A 109 -11.37 1.36 -14.57
N GLY A 110 -12.13 2.29 -15.17
CA GLY A 110 -12.84 3.31 -14.40
C GLY A 110 -13.82 2.70 -13.39
N ILE A 111 -14.56 1.67 -13.80
CA ILE A 111 -15.47 0.94 -12.91
C ILE A 111 -14.69 0.20 -11.82
N CYS A 112 -13.66 -0.56 -12.20
CA CYS A 112 -12.86 -1.33 -11.24
C CYS A 112 -12.19 -0.42 -10.20
N ILE A 113 -11.54 0.67 -10.62
CA ILE A 113 -10.87 1.60 -9.71
C ILE A 113 -11.88 2.23 -8.74
N SER A 114 -13.00 2.73 -9.25
CA SER A 114 -13.99 3.43 -8.44
C SER A 114 -14.63 2.51 -7.40
N THR A 115 -15.09 1.34 -7.81
CA THR A 115 -15.78 0.39 -6.93
C THR A 115 -14.85 -0.20 -5.88
N THR A 116 -13.65 -0.60 -6.28
CA THR A 116 -12.68 -1.20 -5.35
C THR A 116 -12.09 -0.17 -4.38
N PHE A 117 -11.87 1.07 -4.82
CA PHE A 117 -11.42 2.14 -3.92
C PHE A 117 -12.47 2.47 -2.85
N ILE A 118 -13.74 2.57 -3.24
CA ILE A 118 -14.85 2.77 -2.30
C ILE A 118 -14.90 1.62 -1.28
N ALA A 119 -14.78 0.37 -1.74
CA ALA A 119 -14.76 -0.80 -0.85
C ALA A 119 -13.59 -0.76 0.13
N VAL A 120 -12.39 -0.38 -0.31
CA VAL A 120 -11.22 -0.20 0.55
C VAL A 120 -11.47 0.87 1.63
N MET A 121 -12.06 2.01 1.25
CA MET A 121 -12.34 3.11 2.19
C MET A 121 -13.43 2.72 3.21
N ILE A 122 -14.46 2.00 2.79
CA ILE A 122 -15.48 1.46 3.70
C ILE A 122 -14.85 0.48 4.69
N THR A 123 -14.00 -0.43 4.21
CA THR A 123 -13.27 -1.39 5.05
C THR A 123 -12.37 -0.66 6.07
N ALA A 124 -11.64 0.37 5.62
CA ALA A 124 -10.80 1.19 6.50
C ALA A 124 -11.63 1.89 7.58
N PHE A 125 -12.79 2.41 7.23
CA PHE A 125 -13.71 3.04 8.17
C PHE A 125 -14.24 2.05 9.22
N ILE A 126 -14.73 0.89 8.77
CA ILE A 126 -15.24 -0.15 9.67
C ILE A 126 -14.15 -0.62 10.63
N MET A 127 -12.98 -0.99 10.10
CA MET A 127 -11.87 -1.48 10.91
C MET A 127 -11.33 -0.41 11.87
N SER A 128 -11.25 0.84 11.43
CA SER A 128 -10.79 1.95 12.29
C SER A 128 -11.76 2.24 13.44
N THR A 129 -13.07 2.03 13.22
CA THR A 129 -14.12 2.34 14.20
C THR A 129 -14.35 1.20 15.19
N PHE A 130 -14.34 -0.04 14.70
CA PHE A 130 -14.72 -1.21 15.50
C PHE A 130 -13.52 -1.97 16.09
N SER A 131 -12.29 -1.69 15.66
CA SER A 131 -11.11 -2.35 16.23
C SER A 131 -10.50 -1.53 17.37
N ASN A 132 -9.99 -2.24 18.38
CA ASN A 132 -9.17 -1.60 19.41
C ASN A 132 -7.82 -1.18 18.81
N ASN A 133 -7.61 0.12 18.65
CA ASN A 133 -6.44 0.69 18.01
C ASN A 133 -5.31 1.02 18.99
N ASP A 134 -5.53 0.94 20.29
CA ASP A 134 -4.54 1.31 21.30
C ASP A 134 -3.51 0.20 21.51
N LEU A 135 -2.24 0.48 21.15
CA LEU A 135 -1.13 -0.44 21.31
C LEU A 135 -0.69 -0.56 22.78
N SER A 136 -0.81 0.51 23.56
CA SER A 136 -0.40 0.51 24.96
C SER A 136 -1.26 -0.38 25.85
N SER A 137 -2.49 -0.63 25.45
CA SER A 137 -3.42 -1.53 26.16
C SER A 137 -3.28 -3.01 25.75
N ASP A 138 -2.42 -3.35 24.80
CA ASP A 138 -2.23 -4.72 24.31
C ASP A 138 -1.28 -5.51 25.23
N PRO A 139 -1.76 -6.52 25.97
CA PRO A 139 -0.93 -7.27 26.92
C PRO A 139 0.20 -8.04 26.24
N VAL A 140 -0.04 -8.54 25.03
CA VAL A 140 0.98 -9.27 24.24
C VAL A 140 2.11 -8.35 23.81
N TYR A 141 1.79 -7.10 23.46
CA TYR A 141 2.80 -6.11 23.12
C TYR A 141 3.66 -5.76 24.34
N GLN A 142 3.03 -5.54 25.50
CA GLN A 142 3.74 -5.20 26.74
C GLN A 142 4.65 -6.34 27.21
N GLU A 143 4.18 -7.58 27.15
CA GLU A 143 5.00 -8.77 27.47
C GLU A 143 6.22 -8.88 26.55
N ARG A 144 6.03 -8.72 25.23
CA ARG A 144 7.13 -8.79 24.25
C ARG A 144 8.11 -7.63 24.38
N LEU A 145 7.62 -6.44 24.74
CA LEU A 145 8.47 -5.28 24.99
C LEU A 145 9.33 -5.50 26.24
N ALA A 146 8.75 -6.00 27.34
CA ALA A 146 9.45 -6.32 28.58
C ALA A 146 10.48 -7.45 28.38
N ALA A 147 10.18 -8.44 27.53
CA ALA A 147 11.10 -9.52 27.17
C ALA A 147 12.19 -9.10 26.17
N GLY A 148 12.19 -7.84 25.68
CA GLY A 148 13.16 -7.36 24.69
C GLY A 148 12.98 -7.93 23.27
N HIS A 149 11.87 -8.61 23.00
CA HIS A 149 11.58 -9.20 21.68
C HIS A 149 11.10 -8.16 20.65
N VAL A 150 10.66 -6.99 21.11
CA VAL A 150 10.21 -5.90 20.24
C VAL A 150 10.97 -4.65 20.59
N ALA A 151 11.64 -4.06 19.59
CA ALA A 151 12.32 -2.78 19.77
C ALA A 151 11.29 -1.64 19.96
N PRO A 152 11.61 -0.64 20.81
CA PRO A 152 10.81 0.58 20.86
C PRO A 152 10.74 1.29 19.50
N PRO A 153 9.79 2.19 19.27
CA PRO A 153 9.69 2.93 18.03
C PRO A 153 11.00 3.64 17.70
N ARG A 154 11.48 3.49 16.47
CA ARG A 154 12.72 4.17 16.02
C ARG A 154 12.45 5.65 15.75
N GLU A 155 13.42 6.48 16.13
CA GLU A 155 13.44 7.89 15.69
C GLU A 155 13.64 8.04 14.17
N LYS A 156 13.14 9.14 13.63
CA LYS A 156 12.75 9.45 12.25
C LYS A 156 13.79 9.37 11.11
N ASN A 157 14.94 8.72 11.22
CA ASN A 157 15.97 8.78 10.18
C ASN A 157 16.42 7.40 9.68
N VAL A 158 15.85 6.94 8.58
CA VAL A 158 16.45 5.89 7.74
C VAL A 158 16.75 6.50 6.38
N ASP A 159 18.02 6.81 6.13
CA ASP A 159 18.50 7.23 4.81
C ASP A 159 18.61 6.03 3.88
N PHE A 160 17.68 5.93 2.93
CA PHE A 160 17.76 4.98 1.83
C PHE A 160 18.52 5.62 0.65
N HIS A 161 19.63 5.04 0.25
CA HIS A 161 20.32 5.42 -0.97
C HIS A 161 19.53 4.97 -2.21
N LEU A 162 18.94 5.93 -2.91
CA LEU A 162 18.25 5.68 -4.19
C LEU A 162 19.26 5.42 -5.30
N LYS A 163 19.00 4.42 -6.14
CA LYS A 163 19.79 4.21 -7.36
C LYS A 163 19.71 5.42 -8.30
N PRO A 164 20.83 5.81 -8.93
CA PRO A 164 20.81 6.85 -9.97
C PRO A 164 19.87 6.43 -11.10
N GLY A 165 18.88 7.28 -11.43
CA GLY A 165 17.91 6.99 -12.48
C GLY A 165 16.54 6.48 -12.02
N ALA A 166 16.34 6.15 -10.73
CA ALA A 166 15.07 5.67 -10.20
C ALA A 166 13.87 6.59 -10.51
N LYS A 167 14.07 7.91 -10.39
CA LYS A 167 13.03 8.92 -10.75
C LYS A 167 12.67 8.88 -12.24
N LYS A 168 13.69 8.76 -13.12
CA LYS A 168 13.47 8.71 -14.57
C LYS A 168 12.74 7.44 -14.98
N SER A 169 13.04 6.30 -14.37
CA SER A 169 12.35 5.02 -14.65
C SER A 169 10.88 5.05 -14.28
N VAL A 170 10.51 5.69 -13.16
CA VAL A 170 9.11 5.89 -12.77
C VAL A 170 8.38 6.80 -13.76
N LEU A 171 9.03 7.91 -14.19
CA LEU A 171 8.42 8.82 -15.14
C LEU A 171 8.15 8.14 -16.49
N ILE A 172 9.13 7.40 -17.01
CA ILE A 172 8.99 6.65 -18.26
C ILE A 172 7.88 5.59 -18.14
N PHE A 173 7.81 4.92 -17.01
CA PHE A 173 6.77 3.91 -16.74
C PHE A 173 5.37 4.54 -16.71
N LEU A 174 5.20 5.67 -16.03
CA LEU A 174 3.91 6.39 -15.97
C LEU A 174 3.45 6.96 -17.31
N ILE A 175 4.39 7.31 -18.20
CA ILE A 175 4.05 7.79 -19.56
C ILE A 175 3.68 6.62 -20.48
N GLY A 176 4.18 5.41 -20.20
CA GLY A 176 3.95 4.20 -20.98
C GLY A 176 2.73 3.37 -20.59
N ILE A 177 1.99 3.77 -19.54
CA ILE A 177 0.70 3.20 -19.12
C ILE A 177 -0.45 4.01 -19.70
#